data_291bc5bd21861cc261e62eb10bd57568
#
_entry.id   291bc5bd21861cc261e62eb10bd57568
#
_cell.length_a   1.000
_cell.length_b   1.000
_cell.length_c   1.000
_cell.angle_alpha   90.00
_cell.angle_beta   90.00
_cell.angle_gamma   90.00
#
_symmetry.space_group_name_H-M   'P 1'
#
loop_
_entity.id
_entity.type
_entity.pdbx_description
1 polymer ?
#
loop_
_entity_poly.entity_id
_entity_poly.type
_entity_poly.pdbx_seq_one_letter_code
_entity_poly.pdbx_strand_id
1 'polypeptide(L)'
;MTRFDNLQQFINTHLNAKLHTLNAITGDASFRRYYRLSHDNKHLIVMDSDPKKVNNEPYISLNQVFVEQGFLLPTIIASDEKQGFFVLSDLGSTHLADMLDDANRTEHYQALISLSAQWAKTPAASAMQAYNEDFIKVELDIFSQWLVSDFINEPLSAEQKIMWQTSSELLIQAMLEQPTVTVHRDYHSRNIMNSNGQWAIIDYQDAVRGPLCYDLVSLLRDCYFKLPQEELTSLLYFAYQEFTDQNLLVNTSFDEFKYWFDLTGLQRHLKAAGIFCRLYLRDGKTGYLDNILPTLDYIAEVAANYSELKALSEWTKNTIVPKVTEKLAKERS
;
A
#
# COMPACT_ATOMS: atom_id res chain seq x y z
N MET A 1 -32.66 -12.58 11.63
CA MET A 1 -31.34 -12.48 12.25
C MET A 1 -30.52 -11.47 11.44
N THR A 2 -29.94 -10.48 12.10
CA THR A 2 -29.06 -9.51 11.44
C THR A 2 -27.71 -10.16 11.13
N ARG A 3 -26.89 -9.54 10.26
CA ARG A 3 -25.53 -10.05 10.00
C ARG A 3 -24.68 -10.05 11.29
N PHE A 4 -24.88 -9.08 12.15
CA PHE A 4 -24.21 -9.01 13.45
C PHE A 4 -24.63 -10.16 14.39
N ASP A 5 -25.92 -10.55 14.42
CA ASP A 5 -26.39 -11.71 15.21
C ASP A 5 -25.72 -13.00 14.72
N ASN A 6 -25.57 -13.16 13.40
CA ASN A 6 -24.88 -14.32 12.81
C ASN A 6 -23.40 -14.34 13.18
N LEU A 7 -22.72 -13.17 13.17
CA LEU A 7 -21.34 -13.03 13.62
C LEU A 7 -21.20 -13.45 15.09
N GLN A 8 -22.11 -13.01 15.94
CA GLN A 8 -22.13 -13.38 17.35
C GLN A 8 -22.31 -14.90 17.53
N GLN A 9 -23.20 -15.51 16.76
CA GLN A 9 -23.42 -16.95 16.80
C GLN A 9 -22.16 -17.71 16.35
N PHE A 10 -21.48 -17.25 15.29
CA PHE A 10 -20.22 -17.83 14.81
C PHE A 10 -19.14 -17.81 15.92
N ILE A 11 -18.96 -16.66 16.60
CA ILE A 11 -17.99 -16.51 17.70
C ILE A 11 -18.32 -17.49 18.83
N ASN A 12 -19.59 -17.53 19.27
CA ASN A 12 -20.03 -18.43 20.35
C ASN A 12 -19.78 -19.89 20.02
N THR A 13 -19.98 -20.29 18.77
CA THR A 13 -19.81 -21.68 18.33
C THR A 13 -18.33 -22.10 18.35
N HIS A 14 -17.43 -21.23 17.91
CA HIS A 14 -16.03 -21.59 17.71
C HIS A 14 -15.14 -21.31 18.92
N LEU A 15 -15.48 -20.33 19.75
CA LEU A 15 -14.68 -19.98 20.92
C LEU A 15 -15.30 -20.46 22.24
N ASN A 16 -16.50 -21.10 22.20
CA ASN A 16 -17.25 -21.46 23.39
C ASN A 16 -17.36 -20.31 24.41
N ALA A 17 -17.40 -19.07 23.87
CA ALA A 17 -17.40 -17.85 24.65
C ALA A 17 -18.81 -17.33 24.86
N LYS A 18 -19.19 -17.12 26.10
CA LYS A 18 -20.28 -16.19 26.38
C LYS A 18 -19.78 -14.79 26.03
N LEU A 19 -20.43 -14.15 25.09
CA LEU A 19 -20.01 -12.90 24.51
C LEU A 19 -19.63 -11.87 25.56
N HIS A 20 -18.39 -11.51 25.54
CA HIS A 20 -17.85 -10.28 26.08
C HIS A 20 -17.91 -9.20 24.99
N THR A 21 -17.57 -8.00 25.30
CA THR A 21 -17.69 -6.84 24.44
C THR A 21 -16.83 -6.98 23.18
N LEU A 22 -17.46 -6.87 22.00
CA LEU A 22 -16.76 -6.67 20.75
C LEU A 22 -16.50 -5.17 20.57
N ASN A 23 -15.24 -4.78 20.63
CA ASN A 23 -14.84 -3.40 20.41
C ASN A 23 -14.51 -3.21 18.92
N ALA A 24 -15.28 -2.36 18.25
CA ALA A 24 -15.01 -2.06 16.84
C ALA A 24 -13.62 -1.42 16.68
N ILE A 25 -12.86 -1.92 15.71
CA ILE A 25 -11.61 -1.29 15.27
C ILE A 25 -11.97 -0.42 14.08
N THR A 26 -11.63 0.86 14.18
CA THR A 26 -11.82 1.79 13.07
C THR A 26 -10.82 1.42 11.97
N GLY A 27 -11.31 0.83 10.89
CA GLY A 27 -10.49 0.48 9.73
C GLY A 27 -10.49 1.60 8.69
N ASP A 28 -9.46 1.61 7.87
CA ASP A 28 -9.37 2.45 6.68
C ASP A 28 -10.35 1.94 5.59
N ALA A 29 -10.25 2.43 4.37
CA ALA A 29 -11.17 2.31 3.24
C ALA A 29 -11.51 0.87 2.78
N SER A 30 -12.00 -0.01 3.65
CA SER A 30 -12.34 -1.41 3.37
C SER A 30 -13.82 -1.71 3.62
N PHE A 31 -14.36 -2.67 2.87
CA PHE A 31 -15.67 -3.27 3.17
C PHE A 31 -15.60 -4.30 4.31
N ARG A 32 -14.39 -4.68 4.75
CA ARG A 32 -14.16 -5.53 5.92
C ARG A 32 -14.34 -4.73 7.19
N ARG A 33 -14.99 -5.31 8.19
CA ARG A 33 -15.17 -4.74 9.53
C ARG A 33 -14.40 -5.59 10.52
N TYR A 34 -13.67 -4.93 11.40
CA TYR A 34 -12.84 -5.58 12.40
C TYR A 34 -13.30 -5.23 13.79
N TYR A 35 -13.20 -6.22 14.68
CA TYR A 35 -13.54 -6.06 16.09
C TYR A 35 -12.47 -6.74 16.94
N ARG A 36 -12.07 -6.10 18.03
CA ARG A 36 -11.22 -6.71 19.04
C ARG A 36 -12.08 -7.40 20.09
N LEU A 37 -11.79 -8.66 20.35
CA LEU A 37 -12.44 -9.52 21.33
C LEU A 37 -11.43 -9.92 22.40
N SER A 38 -11.81 -9.79 23.69
CA SER A 38 -11.04 -10.38 24.80
C SER A 38 -11.72 -11.69 25.23
N HIS A 39 -10.95 -12.78 25.21
CA HIS A 39 -11.39 -14.13 25.60
C HIS A 39 -10.26 -14.87 26.28
N ASP A 40 -10.51 -15.42 27.49
CA ASP A 40 -9.55 -16.20 28.30
C ASP A 40 -8.17 -15.52 28.45
N ASN A 41 -8.15 -14.22 28.79
CA ASN A 41 -6.96 -13.38 28.87
C ASN A 41 -6.15 -13.24 27.56
N LYS A 42 -6.72 -13.64 26.43
CA LYS A 42 -6.16 -13.41 25.09
C LYS A 42 -6.99 -12.37 24.35
N HIS A 43 -6.30 -11.61 23.52
CA HIS A 43 -6.95 -10.72 22.57
C HIS A 43 -7.00 -11.41 21.21
N LEU A 44 -8.15 -11.32 20.56
CA LEU A 44 -8.40 -11.87 19.22
C LEU A 44 -9.00 -10.77 18.34
N ILE A 45 -8.83 -10.91 17.05
CA ILE A 45 -9.50 -10.06 16.06
C ILE A 45 -10.60 -10.88 15.40
N VAL A 46 -11.80 -10.30 15.36
CA VAL A 46 -12.93 -10.84 14.60
C VAL A 46 -13.08 -10.00 13.34
N MET A 47 -13.00 -10.63 12.18
CA MET A 47 -13.22 -9.99 10.89
C MET A 47 -14.56 -10.41 10.30
N ASP A 48 -15.35 -9.42 9.93
CA ASP A 48 -16.58 -9.55 9.16
C ASP A 48 -16.36 -9.06 7.73
N SER A 49 -16.19 -9.98 6.79
CA SER A 49 -15.90 -9.76 5.39
C SER A 49 -17.00 -10.35 4.51
N ASP A 50 -18.05 -9.57 4.22
CA ASP A 50 -19.22 -10.02 3.48
C ASP A 50 -18.87 -10.54 2.08
N PRO A 51 -19.06 -11.86 1.78
CA PRO A 51 -18.72 -12.44 0.47
C PRO A 51 -19.47 -11.83 -0.71
N LYS A 52 -20.56 -11.12 -0.46
CA LYS A 52 -21.29 -10.37 -1.51
C LYS A 52 -20.58 -9.10 -1.94
N LYS A 53 -19.63 -8.62 -1.14
CA LYS A 53 -18.90 -7.37 -1.35
C LYS A 53 -17.42 -7.59 -1.62
N VAL A 54 -16.85 -8.68 -1.09
CA VAL A 54 -15.40 -8.94 -1.11
C VAL A 54 -15.15 -10.42 -1.42
N ASN A 55 -14.25 -10.69 -2.34
CA ASN A 55 -13.71 -12.04 -2.52
C ASN A 55 -12.74 -12.37 -1.39
N ASN A 56 -13.03 -13.39 -0.57
CA ASN A 56 -12.21 -13.79 0.56
C ASN A 56 -11.17 -14.89 0.21
N GLU A 57 -11.25 -15.50 -0.96
CA GLU A 57 -10.33 -16.56 -1.37
C GLU A 57 -8.86 -16.11 -1.35
N PRO A 58 -8.47 -14.93 -1.92
CA PRO A 58 -7.09 -14.49 -1.83
C PRO A 58 -6.60 -14.24 -0.40
N TYR A 59 -7.46 -13.78 0.51
CA TYR A 59 -7.09 -13.59 1.91
C TYR A 59 -6.69 -14.90 2.57
N ILE A 60 -7.43 -15.98 2.29
CA ILE A 60 -7.21 -17.31 2.88
C ILE A 60 -5.98 -17.99 2.25
N SER A 61 -5.96 -18.08 0.91
CA SER A 61 -4.91 -18.78 0.17
C SER A 61 -3.54 -18.14 0.32
N LEU A 62 -3.48 -16.79 0.27
CA LEU A 62 -2.22 -16.08 0.46
C LEU A 62 -1.75 -16.07 1.91
N ASN A 63 -2.67 -16.09 2.90
CA ASN A 63 -2.27 -16.27 4.30
C ASN A 63 -1.44 -17.53 4.47
N GLN A 64 -1.94 -18.66 3.96
CA GLN A 64 -1.23 -19.93 4.03
C GLN A 64 0.15 -19.85 3.37
N VAL A 65 0.22 -19.32 2.15
CA VAL A 65 1.49 -19.19 1.41
C VAL A 65 2.52 -18.38 2.20
N PHE A 66 2.14 -17.22 2.73
CA PHE A 66 3.08 -16.36 3.44
C PHE A 66 3.47 -16.91 4.81
N VAL A 67 2.54 -17.54 5.54
CA VAL A 67 2.85 -18.21 6.81
C VAL A 67 3.84 -19.38 6.59
N GLU A 68 3.68 -20.16 5.53
CA GLU A 68 4.61 -21.25 5.15
C GLU A 68 6.02 -20.72 4.82
N GLN A 69 6.14 -19.47 4.36
CA GLN A 69 7.42 -18.79 4.14
C GLN A 69 8.01 -18.14 5.42
N GLY A 70 7.32 -18.28 6.55
CA GLY A 70 7.82 -17.81 7.86
C GLY A 70 7.45 -16.35 8.19
N PHE A 71 6.58 -15.70 7.42
CA PHE A 71 6.12 -14.34 7.74
C PHE A 71 5.14 -14.35 8.90
N LEU A 72 5.26 -13.34 9.77
CA LEU A 72 4.30 -13.11 10.83
C LEU A 72 3.09 -12.34 10.27
N LEU A 73 1.96 -13.02 10.23
CA LEU A 73 0.67 -12.52 9.76
C LEU A 73 -0.42 -12.84 10.79
N PRO A 74 -1.62 -12.22 10.70
CA PRO A 74 -2.76 -12.67 11.48
C PRO A 74 -3.07 -14.14 11.18
N THR A 75 -2.91 -15.02 12.20
CA THR A 75 -3.26 -16.44 12.07
C THR A 75 -4.77 -16.60 12.02
N ILE A 76 -5.30 -17.31 11.04
CA ILE A 76 -6.71 -17.67 10.95
C ILE A 76 -6.99 -18.82 11.93
N ILE A 77 -7.67 -18.51 13.03
CA ILE A 77 -7.97 -19.47 14.12
C ILE A 77 -9.25 -20.23 13.80
N ALA A 78 -10.26 -19.53 13.27
CA ALA A 78 -11.52 -20.10 12.81
C ALA A 78 -12.07 -19.28 11.66
N SER A 79 -12.83 -19.93 10.76
CA SER A 79 -13.50 -19.25 9.65
C SER A 79 -14.85 -19.88 9.32
N ASP A 80 -15.79 -19.05 8.87
CA ASP A 80 -16.97 -19.43 8.11
C ASP A 80 -16.91 -18.68 6.77
N GLU A 81 -16.34 -19.33 5.77
CA GLU A 81 -16.11 -18.73 4.45
C GLU A 81 -17.41 -18.37 3.73
N LYS A 82 -18.47 -19.15 3.96
CA LYS A 82 -19.80 -18.92 3.35
C LYS A 82 -20.45 -17.64 3.86
N GLN A 83 -20.23 -17.33 5.12
CA GLN A 83 -20.69 -16.09 5.73
C GLN A 83 -19.63 -14.99 5.72
N GLY A 84 -18.35 -15.32 5.50
CA GLY A 84 -17.23 -14.40 5.52
C GLY A 84 -16.88 -13.90 6.92
N PHE A 85 -16.93 -14.79 7.91
CA PHE A 85 -16.55 -14.51 9.29
C PHE A 85 -15.24 -15.21 9.63
N PHE A 86 -14.34 -14.49 10.30
CA PHE A 86 -13.04 -15.03 10.69
C PHE A 86 -12.70 -14.62 12.11
N VAL A 87 -12.05 -15.52 12.83
CA VAL A 87 -11.34 -15.22 14.08
C VAL A 87 -9.85 -15.31 13.81
N LEU A 88 -9.13 -14.26 14.13
CA LEU A 88 -7.72 -14.07 13.84
C LEU A 88 -6.94 -13.85 15.13
N SER A 89 -5.63 -14.16 15.12
CA SER A 89 -4.73 -13.71 16.18
C SER A 89 -4.64 -12.19 16.20
N ASP A 90 -4.55 -11.60 17.40
CA ASP A 90 -4.32 -10.17 17.59
C ASP A 90 -2.81 -9.90 17.59
N LEU A 91 -2.33 -9.09 16.65
CA LEU A 91 -0.92 -8.67 16.53
C LEU A 91 -0.59 -7.44 17.38
N GLY A 92 -1.56 -6.94 18.16
CA GLY A 92 -1.43 -5.72 18.94
C GLY A 92 -2.00 -4.49 18.22
N SER A 93 -1.48 -3.31 18.58
CA SER A 93 -1.95 -2.02 18.03
C SER A 93 -0.84 -1.08 17.60
N THR A 94 0.42 -1.50 17.68
CA THR A 94 1.57 -0.65 17.33
C THR A 94 1.93 -0.86 15.87
N HIS A 95 1.75 0.17 15.06
CA HIS A 95 2.17 0.20 13.67
C HIS A 95 3.56 0.83 13.53
N LEU A 96 4.26 0.56 12.43
CA LEU A 96 5.47 1.29 12.09
C LEU A 96 5.23 2.81 12.11
N ALA A 97 4.08 3.26 11.64
CA ALA A 97 3.69 4.67 11.67
C ALA A 97 3.77 5.32 13.05
N ASP A 98 3.56 4.55 14.12
CA ASP A 98 3.62 5.01 15.51
C ASP A 98 5.07 5.10 16.05
N MET A 99 6.05 4.57 15.30
CA MET A 99 7.46 4.43 15.69
C MET A 99 8.42 5.25 14.83
N LEU A 100 7.90 6.11 13.93
CA LEU A 100 8.73 6.82 12.94
C LEU A 100 9.62 7.92 13.53
N ASP A 101 9.28 8.42 14.70
CA ASP A 101 10.10 9.39 15.46
C ASP A 101 11.07 8.70 16.45
N ASP A 102 11.13 7.36 16.44
CA ASP A 102 12.01 6.58 17.30
C ASP A 102 13.48 6.78 16.88
N ALA A 103 14.37 6.81 17.87
CA ALA A 103 15.82 6.89 17.64
C ALA A 103 16.37 5.72 16.83
N ASN A 104 15.66 4.56 16.83
CA ASN A 104 16.01 3.35 16.08
C ASN A 104 15.35 3.27 14.70
N ARG A 105 14.79 4.36 14.18
CA ARG A 105 14.05 4.36 12.90
C ARG A 105 14.87 3.76 11.75
N THR A 106 16.12 4.13 11.62
CA THR A 106 17.00 3.58 10.56
C THR A 106 17.14 2.06 10.67
N GLU A 107 17.29 1.52 11.89
CA GLU A 107 17.36 0.07 12.12
C GLU A 107 16.04 -0.62 11.77
N HIS A 108 14.92 0.00 12.10
CA HIS A 108 13.60 -0.50 11.71
C HIS A 108 13.47 -0.60 10.18
N TYR A 109 13.83 0.47 9.46
CA TYR A 109 13.78 0.46 8.00
C TYR A 109 14.73 -0.58 7.39
N GLN A 110 15.95 -0.74 7.91
CA GLN A 110 16.87 -1.78 7.43
C GLN A 110 16.30 -3.20 7.62
N ALA A 111 15.74 -3.49 8.80
CA ALA A 111 15.08 -4.77 9.04
C ALA A 111 13.89 -5.01 8.09
N LEU A 112 13.11 -3.96 7.80
CA LEU A 112 11.97 -4.04 6.88
C LEU A 112 12.39 -4.15 5.42
N ILE A 113 13.50 -3.56 5.01
CA ILE A 113 14.11 -3.77 3.69
C ILE A 113 14.50 -5.25 3.53
N SER A 114 15.18 -5.84 4.52
CA SER A 114 15.54 -7.26 4.50
C SER A 114 14.29 -8.17 4.48
N LEU A 115 13.25 -7.79 5.22
CA LEU A 115 11.97 -8.50 5.20
C LEU A 115 11.28 -8.40 3.83
N SER A 116 11.33 -7.24 3.17
CA SER A 116 10.79 -7.06 1.81
C SER A 116 11.56 -7.89 0.77
N ALA A 117 12.88 -8.03 0.92
CA ALA A 117 13.69 -8.90 0.07
C ALA A 117 13.28 -10.38 0.21
N GLN A 118 12.99 -10.84 1.44
CA GLN A 118 12.46 -12.19 1.68
C GLN A 118 11.05 -12.32 1.07
N TRP A 119 10.18 -11.31 1.25
CA TRP A 119 8.83 -11.28 0.66
C TRP A 119 8.86 -11.41 -0.86
N ALA A 120 9.75 -10.69 -1.53
CA ALA A 120 9.94 -10.71 -2.96
C ALA A 120 10.26 -12.14 -3.49
N LYS A 121 10.91 -12.99 -2.69
CA LYS A 121 11.28 -14.37 -3.04
C LYS A 121 10.15 -15.39 -2.84
N THR A 122 9.04 -14.98 -2.25
CA THR A 122 7.88 -15.87 -2.09
C THR A 122 7.45 -16.42 -3.44
N PRO A 123 7.22 -17.74 -3.56
CA PRO A 123 6.74 -18.34 -4.79
C PRO A 123 5.40 -17.75 -5.28
N ALA A 124 5.20 -17.74 -6.58
CA ALA A 124 3.93 -17.32 -7.15
C ALA A 124 2.79 -18.22 -6.69
N ALA A 125 1.67 -17.61 -6.28
CA ALA A 125 0.43 -18.32 -5.98
C ALA A 125 -0.66 -17.99 -7.02
N SER A 126 -1.61 -18.90 -7.20
CA SER A 126 -2.70 -18.72 -8.17
C SER A 126 -3.57 -17.49 -7.93
N ALA A 127 -3.66 -17.05 -6.69
CA ALA A 127 -4.39 -15.84 -6.32
C ALA A 127 -3.65 -14.54 -6.68
N MET A 128 -2.34 -14.59 -6.97
CA MET A 128 -1.54 -13.43 -7.35
C MET A 128 -1.72 -13.12 -8.83
N GLN A 129 -2.31 -11.97 -9.13
CA GLN A 129 -2.41 -11.48 -10.51
C GLN A 129 -1.05 -10.98 -11.01
N ALA A 130 -0.87 -10.99 -12.34
CA ALA A 130 0.28 -10.34 -12.96
C ALA A 130 0.06 -8.81 -12.96
N TYR A 131 1.05 -8.07 -12.47
CA TYR A 131 1.08 -6.61 -12.52
C TYR A 131 1.69 -6.19 -13.87
N ASN A 132 0.88 -6.31 -14.91
CA ASN A 132 1.25 -6.09 -16.31
C ASN A 132 0.97 -4.65 -16.77
N GLU A 133 1.23 -4.37 -18.05
CA GLU A 133 1.02 -3.06 -18.67
C GLU A 133 -0.40 -2.53 -18.46
N ASP A 134 -1.43 -3.36 -18.72
CA ASP A 134 -2.83 -2.95 -18.56
C ASP A 134 -3.15 -2.59 -17.11
N PHE A 135 -2.60 -3.34 -16.15
CA PHE A 135 -2.78 -3.08 -14.74
C PHE A 135 -2.15 -1.73 -14.34
N ILE A 136 -0.90 -1.48 -14.76
CA ILE A 136 -0.20 -0.22 -14.49
C ILE A 136 -0.96 0.96 -15.10
N LYS A 137 -1.44 0.81 -16.33
CA LYS A 137 -2.20 1.84 -17.04
C LYS A 137 -3.49 2.20 -16.31
N VAL A 138 -4.27 1.21 -15.88
CA VAL A 138 -5.49 1.43 -15.07
C VAL A 138 -5.16 2.21 -13.79
N GLU A 139 -4.04 1.92 -13.14
CA GLU A 139 -3.64 2.65 -11.93
C GLU A 139 -3.19 4.10 -12.24
N LEU A 140 -2.52 4.35 -13.37
CA LEU A 140 -2.18 5.71 -13.81
C LEU A 140 -3.43 6.53 -14.18
N ASP A 141 -4.43 5.90 -14.81
CA ASP A 141 -5.67 6.53 -15.16
C ASP A 141 -6.48 7.03 -13.94
N ILE A 142 -6.23 6.45 -12.76
CA ILE A 142 -6.82 6.94 -11.49
C ILE A 142 -6.42 8.41 -11.23
N PHE A 143 -5.16 8.79 -11.52
CA PHE A 143 -4.73 10.17 -11.37
C PHE A 143 -5.46 11.12 -12.30
N SER A 144 -5.45 10.81 -13.59
CA SER A 144 -6.07 11.68 -14.62
C SER A 144 -7.58 11.80 -14.43
N GLN A 145 -8.25 10.72 -14.04
CA GLN A 145 -9.69 10.72 -13.80
C GLN A 145 -10.03 11.43 -12.48
N TRP A 146 -9.52 10.93 -11.35
CA TRP A 146 -10.02 11.36 -10.05
C TRP A 146 -9.43 12.67 -9.56
N LEU A 147 -8.12 12.91 -9.80
CA LEU A 147 -7.51 14.16 -9.36
C LEU A 147 -7.72 15.25 -10.40
N VAL A 148 -7.38 14.98 -11.66
CA VAL A 148 -7.36 16.03 -12.69
C VAL A 148 -8.77 16.36 -13.19
N SER A 149 -9.53 15.34 -13.60
CA SER A 149 -10.89 15.55 -14.15
C SER A 149 -11.91 15.85 -13.05
N ASP A 150 -12.00 14.99 -12.03
CA ASP A 150 -13.13 15.02 -11.11
C ASP A 150 -12.91 15.97 -9.92
N PHE A 151 -11.69 16.02 -9.35
CA PHE A 151 -11.43 16.84 -8.17
C PHE A 151 -11.14 18.31 -8.51
N ILE A 152 -10.22 18.59 -9.43
CA ILE A 152 -9.90 19.97 -9.83
C ILE A 152 -10.66 20.45 -11.10
N ASN A 153 -11.45 19.58 -11.71
CA ASN A 153 -12.27 19.88 -12.91
C ASN A 153 -11.46 20.50 -14.05
N GLU A 154 -10.31 19.91 -14.37
CA GLU A 154 -9.36 20.39 -15.37
C GLU A 154 -9.14 19.32 -16.44
N PRO A 155 -9.95 19.27 -17.50
CA PRO A 155 -9.72 18.32 -18.59
C PRO A 155 -8.40 18.62 -19.31
N LEU A 156 -7.64 17.55 -19.59
CA LEU A 156 -6.34 17.65 -20.26
C LEU A 156 -6.49 18.28 -21.66
N SER A 157 -5.67 19.30 -21.96
CA SER A 157 -5.48 19.83 -23.32
C SER A 157 -4.85 18.77 -24.23
N ALA A 158 -4.84 19.02 -25.55
CA ALA A 158 -4.22 18.11 -26.50
C ALA A 158 -2.73 17.90 -26.21
N GLU A 159 -1.99 18.95 -25.86
CA GLU A 159 -0.57 18.89 -25.50
C GLU A 159 -0.35 18.13 -24.19
N GLN A 160 -1.20 18.37 -23.19
CA GLN A 160 -1.14 17.65 -21.92
C GLN A 160 -1.46 16.16 -22.07
N LYS A 161 -2.35 15.78 -23.01
CA LYS A 161 -2.61 14.36 -23.33
C LYS A 161 -1.39 13.68 -23.93
N ILE A 162 -0.66 14.35 -24.81
CA ILE A 162 0.58 13.82 -25.40
C ILE A 162 1.64 13.67 -24.29
N MET A 163 1.86 14.71 -23.50
CA MET A 163 2.79 14.66 -22.34
C MET A 163 2.44 13.53 -21.39
N TRP A 164 1.16 13.40 -21.03
CA TRP A 164 0.68 12.34 -20.12
C TRP A 164 0.91 10.95 -20.69
N GLN A 165 0.59 10.74 -21.97
CA GLN A 165 0.82 9.47 -22.65
C GLN A 165 2.30 9.10 -22.67
N THR A 166 3.17 10.01 -23.10
CA THR A 166 4.61 9.79 -23.17
C THR A 166 5.21 9.48 -21.78
N SER A 167 4.78 10.26 -20.77
CA SER A 167 5.22 10.02 -19.38
C SER A 167 4.73 8.66 -18.87
N SER A 168 3.48 8.30 -19.13
CA SER A 168 2.91 7.01 -18.73
C SER A 168 3.62 5.83 -19.38
N GLU A 169 3.91 5.90 -20.68
CA GLU A 169 4.65 4.87 -21.42
C GLU A 169 6.04 4.65 -20.81
N LEU A 170 6.76 5.73 -20.46
CA LEU A 170 8.07 5.65 -19.81
C LEU A 170 7.98 4.98 -18.43
N LEU A 171 7.00 5.35 -17.61
CA LEU A 171 6.80 4.73 -16.29
C LEU A 171 6.46 3.25 -16.41
N ILE A 172 5.58 2.89 -17.32
CA ILE A 172 5.19 1.49 -17.58
C ILE A 172 6.43 0.67 -18.00
N GLN A 173 7.21 1.17 -18.95
CA GLN A 173 8.41 0.50 -19.42
C GLN A 173 9.41 0.26 -18.28
N ALA A 174 9.73 1.30 -17.50
CA ALA A 174 10.67 1.19 -16.38
C ALA A 174 10.20 0.19 -15.30
N MET A 175 8.90 0.02 -15.12
CA MET A 175 8.35 -0.97 -14.19
C MET A 175 8.42 -2.39 -14.75
N LEU A 176 8.18 -2.57 -16.06
CA LEU A 176 8.20 -3.88 -16.71
C LEU A 176 9.61 -4.43 -16.97
N GLU A 177 10.65 -3.57 -17.00
CA GLU A 177 12.05 -3.95 -17.13
C GLU A 177 12.62 -4.60 -15.86
N GLN A 178 11.97 -4.38 -14.71
CA GLN A 178 12.43 -4.90 -13.42
C GLN A 178 12.21 -6.41 -13.29
N PRO A 179 13.00 -7.09 -12.44
CA PRO A 179 12.67 -8.45 -12.04
C PRO A 179 11.25 -8.57 -11.50
N THR A 180 10.49 -9.56 -11.98
CA THR A 180 9.13 -9.82 -11.51
C THR A 180 9.16 -10.69 -10.26
N VAL A 181 8.71 -10.15 -9.15
CA VAL A 181 8.72 -10.75 -7.81
C VAL A 181 7.33 -10.79 -7.18
N THR A 182 7.21 -11.37 -5.99
CA THR A 182 6.00 -11.21 -5.18
C THR A 182 6.00 -9.83 -4.53
N VAL A 183 4.93 -9.07 -4.75
CA VAL A 183 4.74 -7.70 -4.31
C VAL A 183 3.51 -7.62 -3.44
N HIS A 184 3.63 -7.01 -2.27
CA HIS A 184 2.53 -6.76 -1.33
C HIS A 184 1.58 -5.66 -1.83
N ARG A 185 2.10 -4.65 -2.55
CA ARG A 185 1.48 -3.42 -3.07
C ARG A 185 1.29 -2.31 -2.02
N ASP A 186 0.93 -2.66 -0.80
CA ASP A 186 0.67 -1.69 0.26
C ASP A 186 1.61 -1.91 1.47
N TYR A 187 2.92 -2.13 1.18
CA TYR A 187 3.99 -2.34 2.15
C TYR A 187 4.47 -1.01 2.76
N HIS A 188 3.57 -0.30 3.42
CA HIS A 188 3.80 1.02 4.03
C HIS A 188 3.59 1.00 5.53
N SER A 189 3.93 2.11 6.21
CA SER A 189 3.97 2.21 7.67
C SER A 189 2.67 1.85 8.40
N ARG A 190 1.52 1.96 7.75
CA ARG A 190 0.22 1.61 8.35
C ARG A 190 -0.13 0.11 8.25
N ASN A 191 0.53 -0.63 7.36
CA ASN A 191 0.29 -2.07 7.16
C ASN A 191 1.41 -2.96 7.71
N ILE A 192 2.39 -2.36 8.37
CA ILE A 192 3.47 -3.03 9.08
C ILE A 192 3.26 -2.80 10.57
N MET A 193 3.23 -3.88 11.33
CA MET A 193 3.00 -3.85 12.78
C MET A 193 4.21 -4.36 13.56
N ASN A 194 4.45 -3.80 14.72
CA ASN A 194 5.39 -4.36 15.69
C ASN A 194 4.60 -5.21 16.71
N SER A 195 4.73 -6.52 16.61
CA SER A 195 4.10 -7.46 17.51
C SER A 195 5.14 -8.07 18.44
N ASN A 196 5.23 -7.57 19.67
CA ASN A 196 6.20 -8.03 20.68
C ASN A 196 7.67 -8.04 20.19
N GLY A 197 8.08 -7.01 19.46
CA GLY A 197 9.43 -6.87 18.91
C GLY A 197 9.67 -7.59 17.58
N GLN A 198 8.65 -8.21 17.00
CA GLN A 198 8.70 -8.83 15.67
C GLN A 198 7.86 -8.03 14.68
N TRP A 199 8.36 -7.90 13.45
CA TRP A 199 7.61 -7.26 12.37
C TRP A 199 6.56 -8.20 11.81
N ALA A 200 5.32 -7.74 11.78
CA ALA A 200 4.17 -8.44 11.22
C ALA A 200 3.58 -7.63 10.07
N ILE A 201 3.03 -8.33 9.08
CA ILE A 201 2.48 -7.73 7.87
C ILE A 201 0.97 -8.00 7.81
N ILE A 202 0.18 -6.96 7.54
CA ILE A 202 -1.26 -7.07 7.35
C ILE A 202 -1.65 -6.55 5.96
N ASP A 203 -2.88 -6.80 5.54
CA ASP A 203 -3.46 -6.32 4.28
C ASP A 203 -2.79 -6.90 3.01
N TYR A 204 -2.40 -8.17 3.06
CA TYR A 204 -1.62 -8.89 2.05
C TYR A 204 -2.45 -9.53 0.93
N GLN A 205 -3.77 -9.51 1.02
CA GLN A 205 -4.66 -10.24 0.09
C GLN A 205 -4.68 -9.69 -1.34
N ASP A 206 -4.16 -8.49 -1.56
CA ASP A 206 -4.03 -7.86 -2.87
C ASP A 206 -2.61 -8.00 -3.45
N ALA A 207 -1.80 -8.92 -2.91
CA ALA A 207 -0.46 -9.20 -3.40
C ALA A 207 -0.49 -9.71 -4.85
N VAL A 208 0.53 -9.31 -5.62
CA VAL A 208 0.64 -9.56 -7.06
C VAL A 208 2.02 -10.08 -7.44
N ARG A 209 2.19 -10.47 -8.70
CA ARG A 209 3.50 -10.66 -9.33
C ARG A 209 3.85 -9.39 -10.09
N GLY A 210 4.83 -8.63 -9.62
CA GLY A 210 5.11 -7.29 -10.12
C GLY A 210 6.56 -6.83 -9.96
N PRO A 211 6.84 -5.54 -10.19
CA PRO A 211 8.19 -5.00 -10.23
C PRO A 211 8.86 -4.97 -8.87
N LEU A 212 10.13 -5.32 -8.82
CA LEU A 212 10.95 -5.46 -7.61
C LEU A 212 10.92 -4.24 -6.68
N CYS A 213 10.96 -3.04 -7.24
CA CYS A 213 11.04 -1.81 -6.45
C CYS A 213 9.71 -1.38 -5.81
N TYR A 214 8.58 -2.02 -6.13
CA TYR A 214 7.25 -1.52 -5.70
C TYR A 214 7.10 -1.40 -4.20
N ASP A 215 7.40 -2.48 -3.47
CA ASP A 215 7.27 -2.50 -2.00
C ASP A 215 8.34 -1.66 -1.32
N LEU A 216 9.54 -1.60 -1.89
CA LEU A 216 10.59 -0.71 -1.41
C LEU A 216 10.18 0.77 -1.52
N VAL A 217 9.54 1.17 -2.62
CA VAL A 217 8.96 2.51 -2.78
C VAL A 217 7.86 2.75 -1.76
N SER A 218 6.98 1.76 -1.54
CA SER A 218 5.90 1.86 -0.56
C SER A 218 6.42 2.15 0.84
N LEU A 219 7.56 1.54 1.19
CA LEU A 219 8.23 1.69 2.47
C LEU A 219 9.01 3.00 2.58
N LEU A 220 9.91 3.30 1.61
CA LEU A 220 10.87 4.40 1.71
C LEU A 220 10.33 5.74 1.21
N ARG A 221 9.28 5.75 0.38
CA ARG A 221 8.53 6.93 -0.06
C ARG A 221 7.06 6.83 0.30
N ASP A 222 6.82 6.52 1.56
CA ASP A 222 5.48 6.45 2.12
C ASP A 222 4.75 7.81 1.98
N CYS A 223 3.48 7.79 1.62
CA CYS A 223 2.65 8.98 1.51
C CYS A 223 2.29 9.60 2.87
N TYR A 224 2.53 8.87 3.95
CA TYR A 224 2.18 9.28 5.32
C TYR A 224 3.37 9.80 6.12
N PHE A 225 4.60 9.50 5.68
CA PHE A 225 5.82 9.96 6.31
C PHE A 225 6.95 10.17 5.29
N LYS A 226 7.50 11.38 5.23
CA LYS A 226 8.61 11.71 4.32
C LYS A 226 9.94 11.57 5.06
N LEU A 227 10.75 10.60 4.64
CA LEU A 227 12.12 10.43 5.13
C LEU A 227 13.00 11.63 4.75
N PRO A 228 13.95 12.06 5.64
CA PRO A 228 14.99 12.98 5.26
C PRO A 228 15.80 12.44 4.07
N GLN A 229 16.22 13.32 3.16
CA GLN A 229 16.86 12.92 1.90
C GLN A 229 18.16 12.12 2.12
N GLU A 230 18.96 12.47 3.13
CA GLU A 230 20.20 11.75 3.45
C GLU A 230 19.91 10.32 3.94
N GLU A 231 18.89 10.17 4.78
CA GLU A 231 18.45 8.88 5.29
C GLU A 231 17.87 8.01 4.17
N LEU A 232 17.01 8.59 3.31
CA LEU A 232 16.49 7.91 2.12
C LEU A 232 17.62 7.38 1.23
N THR A 233 18.64 8.21 0.97
CA THR A 233 19.78 7.83 0.13
C THR A 233 20.57 6.65 0.73
N SER A 234 20.82 6.70 2.03
CA SER A 234 21.52 5.65 2.76
C SER A 234 20.72 4.33 2.79
N LEU A 235 19.42 4.42 3.04
CA LEU A 235 18.53 3.25 3.04
C LEU A 235 18.35 2.66 1.64
N LEU A 236 18.29 3.48 0.60
CA LEU A 236 18.22 3.01 -0.79
C LEU A 236 19.51 2.26 -1.19
N TYR A 237 20.67 2.76 -0.76
CA TYR A 237 21.94 2.05 -1.00
C TYR A 237 22.00 0.74 -0.22
N PHE A 238 21.54 0.72 1.02
CA PHE A 238 21.40 -0.51 1.81
C PHE A 238 20.47 -1.52 1.12
N ALA A 239 19.33 -1.06 0.60
CA ALA A 239 18.39 -1.91 -0.14
C ALA A 239 19.04 -2.51 -1.42
N TYR A 240 19.83 -1.72 -2.16
CA TYR A 240 20.54 -2.19 -3.31
C TYR A 240 21.52 -3.33 -2.94
N GLN A 241 22.30 -3.17 -1.87
CA GLN A 241 23.21 -4.19 -1.38
C GLN A 241 22.45 -5.45 -0.94
N GLU A 242 21.42 -5.29 -0.12
CA GLU A 242 20.58 -6.39 0.37
C GLU A 242 19.92 -7.18 -0.78
N PHE A 243 19.37 -6.49 -1.77
CA PHE A 243 18.74 -7.14 -2.93
C PHE A 243 19.74 -7.84 -3.84
N THR A 244 20.97 -7.31 -3.94
CA THR A 244 22.08 -7.96 -4.66
C THR A 244 22.54 -9.21 -3.94
N ASP A 245 22.78 -9.15 -2.63
CA ASP A 245 23.20 -10.29 -1.80
C ASP A 245 22.15 -11.40 -1.77
N GLN A 246 20.88 -11.01 -1.86
CA GLN A 246 19.73 -11.92 -1.95
C GLN A 246 19.48 -12.48 -3.37
N ASN A 247 20.32 -12.13 -4.37
CA ASN A 247 20.18 -12.52 -5.79
C ASN A 247 18.88 -12.06 -6.45
N LEU A 248 18.28 -10.96 -5.98
CA LEU A 248 17.12 -10.31 -6.59
C LEU A 248 17.55 -9.35 -7.73
N LEU A 249 18.78 -8.84 -7.66
CA LEU A 249 19.42 -8.03 -8.70
C LEU A 249 20.57 -8.80 -9.33
N VAL A 250 20.58 -8.89 -10.66
CA VAL A 250 21.64 -9.57 -11.42
C VAL A 250 22.19 -8.62 -12.46
N ASN A 251 23.48 -8.30 -12.37
CA ASN A 251 24.18 -7.37 -13.30
C ASN A 251 23.52 -5.97 -13.39
N THR A 252 22.82 -5.54 -12.34
CA THR A 252 22.14 -4.25 -12.27
C THR A 252 23.04 -3.27 -11.52
N SER A 253 23.30 -2.09 -12.08
CA SER A 253 24.03 -1.03 -11.39
C SER A 253 23.14 -0.31 -10.36
N PHE A 254 23.76 0.41 -9.40
CA PHE A 254 23.01 1.23 -8.45
C PHE A 254 22.19 2.34 -9.15
N ASP A 255 22.74 2.93 -10.22
CA ASP A 255 22.06 3.98 -10.98
C ASP A 255 20.81 3.43 -11.68
N GLU A 256 20.87 2.23 -12.25
CA GLU A 256 19.71 1.54 -12.84
C GLU A 256 18.67 1.17 -11.79
N PHE A 257 19.10 0.62 -10.66
CA PHE A 257 18.21 0.32 -9.53
C PHE A 257 17.51 1.58 -8.99
N LYS A 258 18.28 2.68 -8.85
CA LYS A 258 17.75 3.98 -8.45
C LYS A 258 16.75 4.53 -9.47
N TYR A 259 17.02 4.39 -10.76
CA TYR A 259 16.11 4.75 -11.83
C TYR A 259 14.78 3.99 -11.71
N TRP A 260 14.81 2.67 -11.53
CA TRP A 260 13.63 1.86 -11.31
C TRP A 260 12.85 2.27 -10.07
N PHE A 261 13.56 2.51 -8.96
CA PHE A 261 12.95 3.00 -7.72
C PHE A 261 12.25 4.35 -7.91
N ASP A 262 12.89 5.29 -8.58
CA ASP A 262 12.35 6.63 -8.82
C ASP A 262 11.10 6.59 -9.72
N LEU A 263 11.13 5.83 -10.82
CA LEU A 263 10.01 5.77 -11.76
C LEU A 263 8.83 4.94 -11.21
N THR A 264 9.11 3.87 -10.49
CA THR A 264 8.08 3.14 -9.74
C THR A 264 7.44 4.06 -8.69
N GLY A 265 8.26 4.91 -8.04
CA GLY A 265 7.78 5.91 -7.08
C GLY A 265 6.84 6.92 -7.73
N LEU A 266 7.17 7.41 -8.91
CA LEU A 266 6.30 8.33 -9.67
C LEU A 266 4.94 7.68 -9.99
N GLN A 267 4.93 6.46 -10.55
CA GLN A 267 3.71 5.75 -10.85
C GLN A 267 2.84 5.58 -9.58
N ARG A 268 3.48 5.13 -8.50
CA ARG A 268 2.77 4.89 -7.24
C ARG A 268 2.22 6.16 -6.61
N HIS A 269 2.95 7.29 -6.66
CA HIS A 269 2.48 8.57 -6.16
C HIS A 269 1.35 9.17 -7.02
N LEU A 270 1.43 9.04 -8.34
CA LEU A 270 0.33 9.41 -9.24
C LEU A 270 -0.95 8.65 -8.87
N LYS A 271 -0.86 7.31 -8.77
CA LYS A 271 -1.98 6.48 -8.30
C LYS A 271 -2.51 6.94 -6.94
N ALA A 272 -1.63 7.14 -5.95
CA ALA A 272 -2.02 7.49 -4.58
C ALA A 272 -2.75 8.83 -4.52
N ALA A 273 -2.25 9.87 -5.20
CA ALA A 273 -2.90 11.17 -5.27
C ALA A 273 -4.32 11.09 -5.85
N GLY A 274 -4.51 10.29 -6.91
CA GLY A 274 -5.84 10.03 -7.47
C GLY A 274 -6.75 9.22 -6.53
N ILE A 275 -6.20 8.23 -5.81
CA ILE A 275 -6.94 7.44 -4.81
C ILE A 275 -7.43 8.34 -3.67
N PHE A 276 -6.62 9.26 -3.16
CA PHE A 276 -7.03 10.18 -2.10
C PHE A 276 -8.23 11.04 -2.53
N CYS A 277 -8.20 11.55 -3.76
CA CYS A 277 -9.34 12.26 -4.34
C CYS A 277 -10.58 11.37 -4.49
N ARG A 278 -10.42 10.12 -4.96
CA ARG A 278 -11.51 9.14 -5.08
C ARG A 278 -12.15 8.82 -3.73
N LEU A 279 -11.35 8.59 -2.69
CA LEU A 279 -11.83 8.32 -1.34
C LEU A 279 -12.65 9.49 -0.77
N TYR A 280 -12.24 10.71 -1.08
CA TYR A 280 -13.01 11.90 -0.70
C TYR A 280 -14.31 12.00 -1.50
N LEU A 281 -14.23 12.02 -2.83
CA LEU A 281 -15.39 12.30 -3.71
C LEU A 281 -16.43 11.18 -3.67
N ARG A 282 -16.01 9.91 -3.66
CA ARG A 282 -16.90 8.75 -3.71
C ARG A 282 -17.35 8.31 -2.31
N ASP A 283 -16.42 8.29 -1.35
CA ASP A 283 -16.63 7.63 -0.06
C ASP A 283 -16.76 8.63 1.10
N GLY A 284 -16.65 9.95 0.85
CA GLY A 284 -16.80 11.02 1.85
C GLY A 284 -15.67 11.06 2.89
N LYS A 285 -14.51 10.45 2.61
CA LYS A 285 -13.40 10.32 3.55
C LYS A 285 -12.46 11.53 3.49
N THR A 286 -12.68 12.51 4.35
CA THR A 286 -11.92 13.77 4.38
C THR A 286 -10.48 13.62 4.90
N GLY A 287 -10.18 12.62 5.73
CA GLY A 287 -8.86 12.43 6.36
C GLY A 287 -7.71 12.16 5.38
N TYR A 288 -8.00 11.88 4.10
CA TYR A 288 -6.99 11.69 3.05
C TYR A 288 -6.60 12.96 2.30
N LEU A 289 -7.37 14.05 2.45
CA LEU A 289 -7.12 15.30 1.74
C LEU A 289 -5.76 15.92 2.09
N ASP A 290 -5.29 15.75 3.32
CA ASP A 290 -4.01 16.29 3.79
C ASP A 290 -2.79 15.60 3.15
N ASN A 291 -2.97 14.40 2.58
CA ASN A 291 -1.90 13.65 1.93
C ASN A 291 -1.73 14.00 0.44
N ILE A 292 -2.66 14.74 -0.18
CA ILE A 292 -2.62 15.04 -1.62
C ILE A 292 -1.42 15.92 -1.97
N LEU A 293 -1.25 17.06 -1.30
CA LEU A 293 -0.16 18.01 -1.61
C LEU A 293 1.23 17.40 -1.37
N PRO A 294 1.52 16.73 -0.23
CA PRO A 294 2.81 16.05 -0.05
C PRO A 294 3.10 14.99 -1.12
N THR A 295 2.07 14.28 -1.59
CA THR A 295 2.23 13.30 -2.68
C THR A 295 2.53 13.96 -4.01
N LEU A 296 1.90 15.11 -4.32
CA LEU A 296 2.20 15.89 -5.51
C LEU A 296 3.62 16.48 -5.48
N ASP A 297 4.13 16.86 -4.29
CA ASP A 297 5.50 17.31 -4.13
C ASP A 297 6.51 16.21 -4.51
N TYR A 298 6.29 14.97 -4.08
CA TYR A 298 7.10 13.83 -4.53
C TYR A 298 7.11 13.70 -6.07
N ILE A 299 5.94 13.83 -6.71
CA ILE A 299 5.84 13.73 -8.17
C ILE A 299 6.67 14.83 -8.84
N ALA A 300 6.51 16.07 -8.41
CA ALA A 300 7.22 17.21 -8.97
C ALA A 300 8.74 17.12 -8.75
N GLU A 301 9.18 16.77 -7.53
CA GLU A 301 10.59 16.67 -7.14
C GLU A 301 11.30 15.54 -7.91
N VAL A 302 10.70 14.36 -7.98
CA VAL A 302 11.34 13.19 -8.60
C VAL A 302 11.35 13.32 -10.12
N ALA A 303 10.24 13.74 -10.74
CA ALA A 303 10.17 13.93 -12.18
C ALA A 303 11.14 15.00 -12.69
N ALA A 304 11.48 16.01 -11.88
CA ALA A 304 12.45 17.05 -12.23
C ALA A 304 13.88 16.51 -12.46
N ASN A 305 14.23 15.33 -11.93
CA ASN A 305 15.53 14.72 -12.10
C ASN A 305 15.74 14.05 -13.45
N TYR A 306 14.67 13.89 -14.25
CA TYR A 306 14.67 13.19 -15.52
C TYR A 306 14.22 14.13 -16.63
N SER A 307 15.08 14.31 -17.67
CA SER A 307 14.80 15.21 -18.80
C SER A 307 13.49 14.89 -19.51
N GLU A 308 13.18 13.60 -19.65
CA GLU A 308 11.99 13.06 -20.31
C GLU A 308 10.71 13.34 -19.54
N LEU A 309 10.81 13.53 -18.22
CA LEU A 309 9.68 13.79 -17.31
C LEU A 309 9.60 15.25 -16.86
N LYS A 310 10.47 16.13 -17.40
CA LYS A 310 10.48 17.54 -17.03
C LYS A 310 9.12 18.22 -17.25
N ALA A 311 8.47 17.93 -18.37
CA ALA A 311 7.15 18.47 -18.66
C ALA A 311 6.09 18.02 -17.63
N LEU A 312 6.15 16.77 -17.15
CA LEU A 312 5.27 16.27 -16.09
C LEU A 312 5.53 17.01 -14.77
N SER A 313 6.82 17.21 -14.40
CA SER A 313 7.20 17.97 -13.22
C SER A 313 6.69 19.42 -13.27
N GLU A 314 6.92 20.13 -14.38
CA GLU A 314 6.49 21.52 -14.57
C GLU A 314 4.96 21.63 -14.54
N TRP A 315 4.24 20.73 -15.21
CA TRP A 315 2.78 20.69 -15.18
C TRP A 315 2.25 20.43 -13.77
N THR A 316 2.81 19.46 -13.05
CA THR A 316 2.42 19.18 -11.66
C THR A 316 2.62 20.42 -10.78
N LYS A 317 3.82 21.02 -10.82
CA LYS A 317 4.19 22.16 -9.99
C LYS A 317 3.40 23.44 -10.33
N ASN A 318 3.25 23.75 -11.63
CA ASN A 318 2.74 25.04 -12.06
C ASN A 318 1.23 25.05 -12.34
N THR A 319 0.61 23.87 -12.48
CA THR A 319 -0.83 23.76 -12.78
C THR A 319 -1.57 22.97 -11.71
N ILE A 320 -1.14 21.74 -11.44
CA ILE A 320 -1.90 20.85 -10.55
C ILE A 320 -1.85 21.31 -9.10
N VAL A 321 -0.67 21.54 -8.55
CA VAL A 321 -0.49 21.95 -7.14
C VAL A 321 -1.28 23.24 -6.82
N PRO A 322 -1.21 24.34 -7.60
CA PRO A 322 -2.01 25.53 -7.33
C PRO A 322 -3.51 25.27 -7.31
N LYS A 323 -4.02 24.49 -8.29
CA LYS A 323 -5.46 24.20 -8.38
C LYS A 323 -5.94 23.30 -7.24
N VAL A 324 -5.14 22.31 -6.87
CA VAL A 324 -5.43 21.47 -5.70
C VAL A 324 -5.43 22.31 -4.42
N THR A 325 -4.48 23.22 -4.26
CA THR A 325 -4.41 24.13 -3.09
C THR A 325 -5.67 24.99 -3.00
N GLU A 326 -6.10 25.60 -4.11
CA GLU A 326 -7.33 26.40 -4.16
C GLU A 326 -8.57 25.54 -3.83
N LYS A 327 -8.64 24.32 -4.39
CA LYS A 327 -9.76 23.41 -4.12
C LYS A 327 -9.82 23.00 -2.65
N LEU A 328 -8.70 22.60 -2.05
CA LEU A 328 -8.62 22.22 -0.64
C LEU A 328 -9.00 23.38 0.29
N ALA A 329 -8.63 24.62 -0.04
CA ALA A 329 -9.03 25.79 0.74
C ALA A 329 -10.55 26.00 0.74
N LYS A 330 -11.22 25.73 -0.37
CA LYS A 330 -12.70 25.79 -0.48
C LYS A 330 -13.42 24.67 0.26
N GLU A 331 -12.84 23.47 0.28
CA GLU A 331 -13.43 22.30 0.98
C GLU A 331 -13.31 22.40 2.50
N ARG A 332 -12.39 23.25 3.00
CA ARG A 332 -12.17 23.49 4.45
C ARG A 332 -12.92 24.72 4.99
N SER A 333 -13.48 25.55 4.11
CA SER A 333 -14.29 26.75 4.46
C SER A 333 -15.76 26.38 4.64
#